data_32c4359a7633963a6070ede8cc3397c3
#
_entry.id   32c4359a7633963a6070ede8cc3397c3
#
_cell.length_a   1.000
_cell.length_b   1.000
_cell.length_c   1.000
_cell.angle_alpha   90.00
_cell.angle_beta   90.00
_cell.angle_gamma   90.00
#
_symmetry.space_group_name_H-M   'P 1'
#
loop_
_entity.id
_entity.type
_entity.pdbx_description
1 polymer ?
#
loop_
_entity_poly.entity_id
_entity_poly.type
_entity_poly.pdbx_seq_one_letter_code
_entity_poly.pdbx_strand_id
1 'polypeptide(L)'
;MHLPEVMKIFLDTADTDLIRKYYGTGLIDGVTTNPTLIMKSGRDPEEVYQEIQDIGLSDISMEVVGNSNEMIEEGIRLATKFPNSCTVKVPCTPDGLLACAELATKNLIRVNVTLIFDVAQAILSAKAGATYVSPFVGRLDDNSIAGLGLIKDIDEVFRVQAVHKTRILSASVSYTHLTLPTTWLV
;
A
#
# COMPACT_ATOMS: atom_id res chain seq x y z
N MET A 1 6.66 16.51 22.92
CA MET A 1 5.28 16.75 22.45
C MET A 1 5.14 15.93 21.17
N HIS A 2 4.42 14.82 21.23
CA HIS A 2 4.21 13.97 20.03
C HIS A 2 3.14 14.69 19.21
N LEU A 3 3.51 15.20 18.06
CA LEU A 3 2.52 15.70 17.11
C LEU A 3 1.61 14.53 16.73
N PRO A 4 0.29 14.72 16.65
CA PRO A 4 -0.59 13.66 16.16
C PRO A 4 -0.08 13.24 14.78
N GLU A 5 -0.03 11.90 14.54
CA GLU A 5 0.33 11.39 13.23
C GLU A 5 -0.64 11.93 12.19
N VAL A 6 -0.12 12.79 11.33
CA VAL A 6 -0.90 13.41 10.27
C VAL A 6 -1.28 12.33 9.26
N MET A 7 -2.46 12.44 8.65
CA MET A 7 -2.89 11.63 7.53
C MET A 7 -1.82 11.62 6.44
N LYS A 8 -1.48 10.44 5.93
CA LYS A 8 -0.53 10.28 4.82
C LYS A 8 -1.26 10.24 3.48
N ILE A 9 -0.65 10.87 2.48
CA ILE A 9 -1.17 10.89 1.11
C ILE A 9 -0.17 10.17 0.19
N PHE A 10 -0.68 9.17 -0.54
CA PHE A 10 0.08 8.40 -1.50
C PHE A 10 -0.42 8.64 -2.92
N LEU A 11 0.48 8.63 -3.90
CA LEU A 11 0.12 8.59 -5.31
C LEU A 11 0.13 7.14 -5.79
N ASP A 12 -0.91 6.72 -6.52
CA ASP A 12 -0.98 5.39 -7.15
C ASP A 12 -0.57 5.50 -8.63
N THR A 13 0.71 5.49 -8.90
CA THR A 13 1.26 5.69 -10.25
C THR A 13 2.71 5.20 -10.37
N ALA A 14 3.12 4.90 -11.61
CA ALA A 14 4.53 4.67 -12.00
C ALA A 14 5.11 5.83 -12.84
N ASP A 15 4.36 6.91 -13.02
CA ASP A 15 4.79 8.12 -13.76
C ASP A 15 5.66 9.00 -12.85
N THR A 16 6.97 8.92 -13.04
CA THR A 16 7.96 9.63 -12.21
C THR A 16 7.94 11.13 -12.39
N ASP A 17 7.51 11.65 -13.55
CA ASP A 17 7.35 13.09 -13.76
C ASP A 17 6.16 13.63 -12.96
N LEU A 18 5.06 12.89 -12.95
CA LEU A 18 3.90 13.19 -12.13
C LEU A 18 4.24 13.16 -10.64
N ILE A 19 4.97 12.12 -10.21
CA ILE A 19 5.44 11.98 -8.83
C ILE A 19 6.31 13.17 -8.42
N ARG A 20 7.29 13.54 -9.24
CA ARG A 20 8.19 14.69 -9.00
C ARG A 20 7.41 15.99 -8.87
N LYS A 21 6.44 16.19 -9.75
CA LYS A 21 5.57 17.39 -9.72
C LYS A 21 4.83 17.52 -8.40
N TYR A 22 4.19 16.45 -7.93
CA TYR A 22 3.37 16.51 -6.72
C TYR A 22 4.20 16.40 -5.43
N TYR A 23 5.30 15.68 -5.43
CA TYR A 23 6.25 15.67 -4.31
C TYR A 23 6.76 17.08 -4.00
N GLY A 24 6.99 17.91 -5.03
CA GLY A 24 7.38 19.31 -4.87
C GLY A 24 6.37 20.20 -4.11
N THR A 25 5.13 19.72 -3.92
CA THR A 25 4.12 20.41 -3.08
C THR A 25 4.34 20.21 -1.58
N GLY A 26 5.13 19.22 -1.18
CA GLY A 26 5.33 18.82 0.21
C GLY A 26 4.14 18.07 0.84
N LEU A 27 3.15 17.67 0.04
CA LEU A 27 1.93 17.00 0.54
C LEU A 27 1.93 15.48 0.34
N ILE A 28 2.89 14.93 -0.40
CA ILE A 28 2.94 13.50 -0.74
C ILE A 28 3.95 12.79 0.15
N ASP A 29 3.48 11.74 0.81
CA ASP A 29 4.25 10.94 1.77
C ASP A 29 4.80 9.65 1.16
N GLY A 30 4.17 9.13 0.10
CA GLY A 30 4.56 7.88 -0.53
C GLY A 30 3.94 7.66 -1.90
N VAL A 31 4.29 6.51 -2.47
CA VAL A 31 3.78 6.04 -3.77
C VAL A 31 3.38 4.58 -3.65
N THR A 32 2.25 4.23 -4.22
CA THR A 32 1.89 2.83 -4.46
C THR A 32 2.06 2.51 -5.94
N THR A 33 2.64 1.36 -6.22
CA THR A 33 2.74 0.82 -7.57
C THR A 33 2.06 -0.54 -7.66
N ASN A 34 1.92 -1.04 -8.88
CA ASN A 34 1.49 -2.40 -9.14
C ASN A 34 2.02 -2.85 -10.52
N PRO A 35 2.03 -4.16 -10.82
CA PRO A 35 2.56 -4.67 -12.08
C PRO A 35 1.93 -4.05 -13.32
N THR A 36 0.64 -3.72 -13.27
CA THR A 36 -0.07 -3.10 -14.40
C THR A 36 0.42 -1.67 -14.66
N LEU A 37 0.63 -0.87 -13.61
CA LEU A 37 1.16 0.48 -13.74
C LEU A 37 2.59 0.47 -14.27
N ILE A 38 3.44 -0.41 -13.75
CA ILE A 38 4.82 -0.57 -14.22
C ILE A 38 4.83 -1.02 -15.68
N MET A 39 4.04 -2.03 -16.05
CA MET A 39 3.96 -2.51 -17.43
C MET A 39 3.49 -1.39 -18.39
N LYS A 40 2.52 -0.58 -18.00
CA LYS A 40 2.06 0.56 -18.81
C LYS A 40 3.12 1.64 -19.00
N SER A 41 4.05 1.80 -18.06
CA SER A 41 5.17 2.74 -18.21
C SER A 41 6.19 2.28 -19.25
N GLY A 42 6.21 0.98 -19.61
CA GLY A 42 7.17 0.38 -20.53
C GLY A 42 8.60 0.35 -20.00
N ARG A 43 8.79 0.58 -18.70
CA ARG A 43 10.10 0.69 -18.04
C ARG A 43 10.39 -0.51 -17.14
N ASP A 44 11.65 -0.70 -16.82
CA ASP A 44 12.06 -1.66 -15.80
C ASP A 44 11.54 -1.24 -14.41
N PRO A 45 10.94 -2.15 -13.62
CA PRO A 45 10.41 -1.82 -12.30
C PRO A 45 11.45 -1.20 -11.37
N GLU A 46 12.67 -1.72 -11.37
CA GLU A 46 13.71 -1.25 -10.45
C GLU A 46 14.26 0.11 -10.83
N GLU A 47 14.30 0.43 -12.13
CA GLU A 47 14.62 1.79 -12.59
C GLU A 47 13.57 2.79 -12.11
N VAL A 48 12.28 2.43 -12.19
CA VAL A 48 11.19 3.27 -11.68
C VAL A 48 11.31 3.46 -10.17
N TYR A 49 11.54 2.40 -9.40
CA TYR A 49 11.70 2.48 -7.94
C TYR A 49 12.91 3.33 -7.55
N GLN A 50 14.03 3.18 -8.28
CA GLN A 50 15.24 3.97 -8.03
C GLN A 50 14.95 5.46 -8.26
N GLU A 51 14.30 5.81 -9.34
CA GLU A 51 13.97 7.19 -9.65
C GLU A 51 13.00 7.80 -8.62
N ILE A 52 12.00 7.04 -8.17
CA ILE A 52 11.08 7.49 -7.10
C ILE A 52 11.85 7.73 -5.79
N GLN A 53 12.78 6.85 -5.44
CA GLN A 53 13.65 7.04 -4.28
C GLN A 53 14.54 8.28 -4.44
N ASP A 54 15.10 8.52 -5.63
CA ASP A 54 15.96 9.67 -5.93
C ASP A 54 15.18 11.01 -5.89
N ILE A 55 13.87 10.98 -6.12
CA ILE A 55 12.98 12.13 -5.89
C ILE A 55 12.92 12.50 -4.40
N GLY A 56 13.14 11.53 -3.50
CA GLY A 56 13.17 11.74 -2.05
C GLY A 56 12.07 11.02 -1.27
N LEU A 57 11.27 10.17 -1.94
CA LEU A 57 10.20 9.41 -1.28
C LEU A 57 10.77 8.23 -0.51
N SER A 58 10.31 8.08 0.74
CA SER A 58 10.75 7.04 1.68
C SER A 58 9.71 5.95 1.94
N ASP A 59 8.60 5.94 1.21
CA ASP A 59 7.56 4.91 1.32
C ASP A 59 7.01 4.58 -0.06
N ILE A 60 7.50 3.47 -0.64
CA ILE A 60 7.15 3.00 -1.98
C ILE A 60 6.61 1.59 -1.86
N SER A 61 5.33 1.39 -2.13
CA SER A 61 4.73 0.06 -2.17
C SER A 61 5.12 -0.65 -3.47
N MET A 62 5.98 -1.65 -3.35
CA MET A 62 6.54 -2.47 -4.44
C MET A 62 5.87 -3.83 -4.43
N GLU A 63 5.02 -4.11 -5.42
CA GLU A 63 4.19 -5.32 -5.44
C GLU A 63 4.96 -6.53 -5.93
N VAL A 64 4.90 -7.61 -5.14
CA VAL A 64 5.45 -8.93 -5.46
C VAL A 64 4.31 -9.92 -5.67
N VAL A 65 4.54 -10.91 -6.53
CA VAL A 65 3.54 -11.92 -6.92
C VAL A 65 4.16 -13.32 -6.92
N GLY A 66 3.32 -14.33 -6.84
CA GLY A 66 3.74 -15.72 -6.84
C GLY A 66 3.23 -16.49 -5.63
N ASN A 67 3.85 -17.61 -5.32
CA ASN A 67 3.62 -18.34 -4.07
C ASN A 67 4.33 -17.65 -2.88
N SER A 68 4.08 -18.12 -1.66
CA SER A 68 4.63 -17.48 -0.46
C SER A 68 6.16 -17.36 -0.46
N ASN A 69 6.87 -18.40 -0.90
CA ASN A 69 8.34 -18.39 -0.92
C ASN A 69 8.88 -17.40 -1.96
N GLU A 70 8.31 -17.37 -3.16
CA GLU A 70 8.68 -16.41 -4.21
C GLU A 70 8.47 -14.98 -3.74
N MET A 71 7.33 -14.69 -3.09
CA MET A 71 7.04 -13.35 -2.55
C MET A 71 8.00 -12.97 -1.40
N ILE A 72 8.39 -13.92 -0.56
CA ILE A 72 9.36 -13.68 0.53
C ILE A 72 10.74 -13.37 -0.04
N GLU A 73 11.24 -14.20 -0.96
CA GLU A 73 12.56 -14.02 -1.57
C GLU A 73 12.65 -12.68 -2.32
N GLU A 74 11.66 -12.38 -3.14
CA GLU A 74 11.61 -11.12 -3.87
C GLU A 74 11.43 -9.92 -2.94
N GLY A 75 10.60 -10.04 -1.90
CA GLY A 75 10.41 -8.99 -0.89
C GLY A 75 11.69 -8.67 -0.13
N ILE A 76 12.46 -9.69 0.29
CA ILE A 76 13.78 -9.49 0.92
C ILE A 76 14.76 -8.84 -0.05
N ARG A 77 14.76 -9.26 -1.31
CA ARG A 77 15.62 -8.69 -2.36
C ARG A 77 15.34 -7.20 -2.56
N LEU A 78 14.07 -6.82 -2.71
CA LEU A 78 13.65 -5.43 -2.87
C LEU A 78 13.97 -4.59 -1.64
N ALA A 79 13.69 -5.09 -0.45
CA ALA A 79 13.99 -4.38 0.80
C ALA A 79 15.50 -4.22 1.03
N THR A 80 16.31 -5.16 0.56
CA THR A 80 17.78 -5.07 0.60
C THR A 80 18.30 -4.03 -0.38
N LYS A 81 17.72 -3.97 -1.58
CA LYS A 81 18.10 -3.01 -2.61
C LYS A 81 17.62 -1.58 -2.30
N PHE A 82 16.44 -1.44 -1.70
CA PHE A 82 15.81 -0.17 -1.37
C PHE A 82 15.51 -0.03 0.13
N PRO A 83 16.52 -0.07 1.02
CA PRO A 83 16.34 -0.26 2.46
C PRO A 83 15.58 0.87 3.15
N ASN A 84 15.59 2.08 2.58
CA ASN A 84 14.97 3.26 3.18
C ASN A 84 13.58 3.58 2.61
N SER A 85 13.18 2.93 1.52
CA SER A 85 11.96 3.29 0.79
C SER A 85 11.01 2.11 0.55
N CYS A 86 11.50 0.88 0.56
CA CYS A 86 10.68 -0.29 0.25
C CYS A 86 9.60 -0.54 1.31
N THR A 87 8.37 -0.68 0.83
CA THR A 87 7.26 -1.35 1.50
C THR A 87 6.80 -2.47 0.56
N VAL A 88 7.03 -3.72 0.94
CA VAL A 88 6.66 -4.87 0.10
C VAL A 88 5.15 -4.98 0.04
N LYS A 89 4.57 -5.01 -1.15
CA LYS A 89 3.12 -5.13 -1.33
C LYS A 89 2.77 -6.55 -1.77
N VAL A 90 1.84 -7.18 -1.03
CA VAL A 90 1.40 -8.57 -1.26
C VAL A 90 -0.13 -8.64 -1.34
N PRO A 91 -0.71 -9.57 -2.12
CA PRO A 91 -2.15 -9.75 -2.17
C PRO A 91 -2.69 -10.39 -0.87
N CYS A 92 -3.95 -10.11 -0.51
CA CYS A 92 -4.63 -10.77 0.59
C CYS A 92 -5.08 -12.18 0.19
N THR A 93 -4.12 -13.08 0.05
CA THR A 93 -4.31 -14.52 -0.20
C THR A 93 -3.64 -15.32 0.91
N PRO A 94 -3.90 -16.63 1.07
CA PRO A 94 -3.17 -17.45 2.04
C PRO A 94 -1.65 -17.33 1.88
N ASP A 95 -1.11 -17.40 0.67
CA ASP A 95 0.31 -17.23 0.38
C ASP A 95 0.81 -15.83 0.72
N GLY A 96 0.04 -14.77 0.37
CA GLY A 96 0.40 -13.40 0.68
C GLY A 96 0.41 -13.12 2.19
N LEU A 97 -0.51 -13.71 2.96
CA LEU A 97 -0.52 -13.58 4.42
C LEU A 97 0.65 -14.32 5.07
N LEU A 98 1.04 -15.49 4.55
CA LEU A 98 2.25 -16.20 4.98
C LEU A 98 3.50 -15.36 4.67
N ALA A 99 3.59 -14.82 3.47
CA ALA A 99 4.70 -13.91 3.10
C ALA A 99 4.73 -12.66 3.98
N CYS A 100 3.57 -12.05 4.26
CA CYS A 100 3.47 -10.90 5.16
C CYS A 100 4.01 -11.24 6.56
N ALA A 101 3.60 -12.37 7.13
CA ALA A 101 4.03 -12.78 8.47
C ALA A 101 5.56 -12.98 8.53
N GLU A 102 6.16 -13.62 7.54
CA GLU A 102 7.60 -13.84 7.48
C GLU A 102 8.37 -12.52 7.30
N LEU A 103 7.97 -11.71 6.33
CA LEU A 103 8.62 -10.43 6.03
C LEU A 103 8.52 -9.44 7.20
N ALA A 104 7.34 -9.29 7.78
CA ALA A 104 7.10 -8.30 8.83
C ALA A 104 7.70 -8.71 10.17
N THR A 105 7.61 -9.99 10.56
CA THR A 105 7.98 -10.41 11.91
C THR A 105 9.41 -10.88 12.04
N LYS A 106 9.92 -11.59 11.03
CA LYS A 106 11.30 -12.12 11.06
C LYS A 106 12.30 -11.20 10.39
N ASN A 107 11.91 -10.54 9.31
CA ASN A 107 12.80 -9.68 8.53
C ASN A 107 12.62 -8.18 8.85
N LEU A 108 11.62 -7.81 9.64
CA LEU A 108 11.30 -6.42 10.03
C LEU A 108 11.08 -5.49 8.81
N ILE A 109 10.58 -6.05 7.73
CA ILE A 109 10.28 -5.34 6.48
C ILE A 109 8.84 -4.80 6.56
N ARG A 110 8.63 -3.57 6.12
CA ARG A 110 7.30 -3.00 5.98
C ARG A 110 6.51 -3.76 4.92
N VAL A 111 5.25 -4.10 5.23
CA VAL A 111 4.38 -4.83 4.30
C VAL A 111 3.04 -4.12 4.14
N ASN A 112 2.60 -3.97 2.90
CA ASN A 112 1.28 -3.50 2.52
C ASN A 112 0.48 -4.68 1.97
N VAL A 113 -0.55 -5.12 2.70
CA VAL A 113 -1.45 -6.17 2.21
C VAL A 113 -2.58 -5.52 1.42
N THR A 114 -2.64 -5.82 0.13
CA THR A 114 -3.61 -5.26 -0.82
C THR A 114 -4.72 -6.25 -1.16
N LEU A 115 -5.71 -5.81 -1.93
CA LEU A 115 -6.90 -6.58 -2.30
C LEU A 115 -7.74 -6.97 -1.07
N ILE A 116 -7.94 -6.02 -0.19
CA ILE A 116 -8.83 -6.16 0.97
C ILE A 116 -10.25 -5.76 0.56
N PHE A 117 -11.19 -6.68 0.74
CA PHE A 117 -12.60 -6.51 0.37
C PHE A 117 -13.57 -6.71 1.55
N ASP A 118 -13.07 -7.16 2.70
CA ASP A 118 -13.85 -7.32 3.91
C ASP A 118 -13.02 -7.11 5.19
N VAL A 119 -13.70 -6.96 6.32
CA VAL A 119 -13.10 -6.69 7.63
C VAL A 119 -12.23 -7.86 8.12
N ALA A 120 -12.64 -9.11 7.86
CA ALA A 120 -11.90 -10.29 8.32
C ALA A 120 -10.53 -10.37 7.63
N GLN A 121 -10.46 -10.04 6.34
CA GLN A 121 -9.19 -9.94 5.60
C GLN A 121 -8.27 -8.87 6.21
N ALA A 122 -8.80 -7.71 6.59
CA ALA A 122 -8.02 -6.67 7.25
C ALA A 122 -7.48 -7.11 8.62
N ILE A 123 -8.31 -7.81 9.42
CA ILE A 123 -7.90 -8.37 10.72
C ILE A 123 -6.78 -9.40 10.55
N LEU A 124 -6.94 -10.33 9.60
CA LEU A 124 -5.92 -11.36 9.33
C LEU A 124 -4.60 -10.72 8.89
N SER A 125 -4.66 -9.70 8.05
CA SER A 125 -3.49 -8.95 7.58
C SER A 125 -2.79 -8.22 8.73
N ALA A 126 -3.54 -7.56 9.60
CA ALA A 126 -2.99 -6.91 10.80
C ALA A 126 -2.34 -7.92 11.74
N LYS A 127 -2.98 -9.09 11.94
CA LYS A 127 -2.44 -10.18 12.74
C LYS A 127 -1.15 -10.78 12.13
N ALA A 128 -1.04 -10.80 10.81
CA ALA A 128 0.19 -11.18 10.10
C ALA A 128 1.32 -10.14 10.22
N GLY A 129 1.05 -8.96 10.78
CA GLY A 129 2.06 -7.93 11.02
C GLY A 129 2.13 -6.85 9.92
N ALA A 130 1.12 -6.73 9.08
CA ALA A 130 1.06 -5.72 8.03
C ALA A 130 1.27 -4.31 8.59
N THR A 131 2.08 -3.50 7.90
CA THR A 131 2.22 -2.06 8.15
C THR A 131 1.00 -1.32 7.61
N TYR A 132 0.55 -1.72 6.42
CA TYR A 132 -0.65 -1.19 5.77
C TYR A 132 -1.59 -2.33 5.37
N VAL A 133 -2.89 -2.03 5.42
CA VAL A 133 -3.93 -2.78 4.74
C VAL A 133 -4.58 -1.87 3.72
N SER A 134 -4.72 -2.33 2.48
CA SER A 134 -5.26 -1.52 1.38
C SER A 134 -6.62 -2.02 0.93
N PRO A 135 -7.73 -1.51 1.52
CA PRO A 135 -9.09 -1.78 1.06
C PRO A 135 -9.34 -1.20 -0.33
N PHE A 136 -9.96 -1.99 -1.21
CA PHE A 136 -10.28 -1.60 -2.59
C PHE A 136 -11.68 -0.98 -2.65
N VAL A 137 -11.79 0.29 -2.31
CA VAL A 137 -13.05 1.03 -2.20
C VAL A 137 -13.80 1.08 -3.53
N GLY A 138 -13.17 1.51 -4.60
CA GLY A 138 -13.82 1.70 -5.91
C GLY A 138 -14.41 0.42 -6.50
N ARG A 139 -13.76 -0.74 -6.35
CA ARG A 139 -14.31 -2.02 -6.83
C ARG A 139 -15.53 -2.48 -6.04
N LEU A 140 -15.63 -2.12 -4.77
CA LEU A 140 -16.81 -2.40 -3.97
C LEU A 140 -17.98 -1.53 -4.44
N ASP A 141 -17.73 -0.26 -4.70
CA ASP A 141 -18.73 0.66 -5.19
C ASP A 141 -19.24 0.31 -6.60
N ASP A 142 -18.34 -0.13 -7.49
CA ASP A 142 -18.72 -0.66 -8.82
C ASP A 142 -19.68 -1.87 -8.71
N ASN A 143 -19.62 -2.61 -7.60
CA ASN A 143 -20.53 -3.72 -7.28
C ASN A 143 -21.70 -3.33 -6.36
N SER A 144 -21.99 -2.03 -6.21
CA SER A 144 -23.05 -1.50 -5.33
C SER A 144 -22.88 -1.81 -3.84
N ILE A 145 -21.66 -2.08 -3.41
CA ILE A 145 -21.27 -2.26 -2.01
C ILE A 145 -20.58 -0.98 -1.55
N ALA A 146 -21.09 -0.36 -0.48
CA ALA A 146 -20.56 0.91 0.02
C ALA A 146 -19.09 0.77 0.50
N GLY A 147 -18.13 1.09 -0.37
CA GLY A 147 -16.69 0.97 -0.09
C GLY A 147 -16.22 1.82 1.08
N LEU A 148 -16.80 3.02 1.28
CA LEU A 148 -16.55 3.84 2.46
C LEU A 148 -17.02 3.19 3.76
N GLY A 149 -18.05 2.36 3.70
CA GLY A 149 -18.53 1.54 4.84
C GLY A 149 -17.43 0.58 5.30
N LEU A 150 -16.76 -0.09 4.38
CA LEU A 150 -15.67 -1.01 4.70
C LEU A 150 -14.54 -0.32 5.47
N ILE A 151 -14.13 0.89 5.04
CA ILE A 151 -13.08 1.64 5.74
C ILE A 151 -13.49 1.94 7.18
N LYS A 152 -14.73 2.42 7.36
CA LYS A 152 -15.28 2.72 8.69
C LYS A 152 -15.33 1.48 9.58
N ASP A 153 -15.75 0.36 9.05
CA ASP A 153 -15.86 -0.90 9.79
C ASP A 153 -14.47 -1.44 10.19
N ILE A 154 -13.48 -1.34 9.30
CA ILE A 154 -12.10 -1.71 9.60
C ILE A 154 -11.52 -0.80 10.69
N ASP A 155 -11.71 0.53 10.58
CA ASP A 155 -11.23 1.50 11.57
C ASP A 155 -11.86 1.23 12.96
N GLU A 156 -13.16 0.98 13.01
CA GLU A 156 -13.85 0.66 14.26
C GLU A 156 -13.28 -0.61 14.91
N VAL A 157 -13.09 -1.68 14.13
CA VAL A 157 -12.52 -2.93 14.65
C VAL A 157 -11.08 -2.72 15.10
N PHE A 158 -10.25 -2.03 14.33
CA PHE A 158 -8.86 -1.75 14.70
C PHE A 158 -8.80 -0.95 16.01
N ARG A 159 -9.66 0.05 16.16
CA ARG A 159 -9.75 0.85 17.38
C ARG A 159 -10.18 0.00 18.59
N VAL A 160 -11.24 -0.80 18.45
CA VAL A 160 -11.77 -1.66 19.54
C VAL A 160 -10.78 -2.74 19.94
N GLN A 161 -10.06 -3.32 18.98
CA GLN A 161 -9.07 -4.38 19.21
C GLN A 161 -7.65 -3.85 19.51
N ALA A 162 -7.49 -2.53 19.69
CA ALA A 162 -6.22 -1.88 19.96
C ALA A 162 -5.11 -2.24 18.92
N VAL A 163 -5.49 -2.33 17.65
CA VAL A 163 -4.56 -2.52 16.54
C VAL A 163 -3.91 -1.17 16.20
N HIS A 164 -2.70 -0.92 16.74
CA HIS A 164 -2.04 0.38 16.58
C HIS A 164 -0.87 0.36 15.57
N LYS A 165 -0.41 -0.82 15.16
CA LYS A 165 0.75 -0.97 14.28
C LYS A 165 0.39 -1.02 12.80
N THR A 166 -0.85 -1.34 12.48
CA THR A 166 -1.35 -1.45 11.11
C THR A 166 -2.22 -0.24 10.79
N ARG A 167 -2.00 0.38 9.64
CA ARG A 167 -2.76 1.53 9.16
C ARG A 167 -3.61 1.15 7.96
N ILE A 168 -4.71 1.85 7.79
CA ILE A 168 -5.56 1.73 6.60
C ILE A 168 -5.00 2.67 5.52
N LEU A 169 -4.64 2.10 4.38
CA LEU A 169 -4.25 2.81 3.17
C LEU A 169 -5.34 2.57 2.11
N SER A 170 -6.34 3.44 2.07
CA SER A 170 -7.47 3.31 1.14
C SER A 170 -7.00 3.33 -0.29
N ALA A 171 -7.34 2.29 -1.07
CA ALA A 171 -6.89 2.11 -2.43
C ALA A 171 -8.07 2.03 -3.41
N SER A 172 -7.79 2.29 -4.70
CA SER A 172 -8.79 2.21 -5.78
C SER A 172 -10.02 3.11 -5.51
N VAL A 173 -9.77 4.31 -5.04
CA VAL A 173 -10.84 5.29 -4.78
C VAL A 173 -11.30 5.85 -6.13
N SER A 174 -12.56 5.58 -6.52
CA SER A 174 -13.08 6.04 -7.80
C SER A 174 -13.61 7.48 -7.73
N TYR A 175 -13.70 8.11 -8.90
CA TYR A 175 -14.10 9.51 -9.11
C TYR A 175 -15.45 9.88 -8.51
N THR A 176 -16.35 8.95 -8.38
CA THR A 176 -17.74 9.21 -8.00
C THR A 176 -17.95 9.41 -6.48
N HIS A 177 -16.94 9.09 -5.65
CA HIS A 177 -17.08 9.03 -4.19
C HIS A 177 -16.40 10.16 -3.44
N LEU A 178 -15.46 10.84 -4.11
CA LEU A 178 -14.74 11.98 -3.55
C LEU A 178 -14.90 13.15 -4.51
N THR A 179 -15.57 14.19 -4.08
CA THR A 179 -15.73 15.44 -4.81
C THR A 179 -14.40 16.19 -5.04
N LEU A 180 -13.28 15.53 -4.79
CA LEU A 180 -11.93 16.02 -5.02
C LEU A 180 -11.38 15.51 -6.36
N PRO A 181 -10.50 16.26 -7.04
CA PRO A 181 -9.90 15.83 -8.29
C PRO A 181 -9.18 14.48 -8.10
N THR A 182 -9.49 13.49 -8.90
CA THR A 182 -9.09 12.08 -8.80
C THR A 182 -7.60 11.79 -8.88
N THR A 183 -6.78 12.79 -9.08
CA THR A 183 -5.32 12.69 -9.05
C THR A 183 -4.73 12.74 -7.65
N TRP A 184 -5.55 12.82 -6.59
CA TRP A 184 -5.07 13.19 -5.26
C TRP A 184 -5.28 12.16 -4.16
N LEU A 185 -6.00 11.05 -4.43
CA LEU A 185 -6.36 10.11 -3.35
C LEU A 185 -6.12 8.67 -3.75
N VAL A 186 -5.20 8.08 -3.08
CA VAL A 186 -5.03 6.63 -2.92
C VAL A 186 -5.02 6.32 -1.44
#